data_c3ee4c04e6a05d3fd78fc62b00036d2b
#
_entry.id   c3ee4c04e6a05d3fd78fc62b00036d2b
#
_cell.length_a   1.000
_cell.length_b   1.000
_cell.length_c   1.000
_cell.angle_alpha   90.00
_cell.angle_beta   90.00
_cell.angle_gamma   90.00
#
_symmetry.space_group_name_H-M   'P 1'
#
loop_
_entity.id
_entity.type
_entity.pdbx_description
1 polymer ?
#
loop_
_entity_poly.entity_id
_entity_poly.type
_entity_poly.pdbx_seq_one_letter_code
_entity_poly.pdbx_strand_id
1 'polypeptide(L)'
;MLLFAAIVLQVGFAGYGAFYAAHKLDDEGSTIDDDVFLDGFGIHVGFGYLVVLLGLVFVAIGVIAGIGRWRLGRHGLLSGLLILQVILAWIGFGVPALGFLHPVNALLLFALAGSIVWDGWRIRRGTLSTAPAV
;
A
#
# COMPACT_ATOMS: atom_id res chain seq x y z
N MET A 1 11.10 -1.10 -7.36
CA MET A 1 10.33 -0.05 -8.06
C MET A 1 8.88 -0.47 -8.31
N LEU A 2 8.60 -1.70 -8.75
CA LEU A 2 7.23 -2.16 -9.05
C LEU A 2 6.25 -1.99 -7.87
N LEU A 3 6.60 -2.48 -6.67
CA LEU A 3 5.74 -2.38 -5.49
C LEU A 3 5.48 -0.91 -5.08
N PHE A 4 6.49 -0.04 -5.19
CA PHE A 4 6.30 1.39 -4.93
C PHE A 4 5.31 2.02 -5.92
N ALA A 5 5.47 1.72 -7.22
CA ALA A 5 4.52 2.18 -8.24
C ALA A 5 3.10 1.67 -8.00
N ALA A 6 2.95 0.41 -7.57
CA ALA A 6 1.66 -0.17 -7.21
C ALA A 6 1.02 0.56 -6.00
N ILE A 7 1.81 0.94 -4.99
CA ILE A 7 1.32 1.73 -3.85
C ILE A 7 0.85 3.13 -4.31
N VAL A 8 1.58 3.78 -5.24
CA VAL A 8 1.17 5.08 -5.82
C VAL A 8 -0.16 4.94 -6.57
N LEU A 9 -0.30 3.91 -7.41
CA LEU A 9 -1.55 3.64 -8.13
C LEU A 9 -2.72 3.38 -7.16
N GLN A 10 -2.46 2.68 -6.04
CA GLN A 10 -3.44 2.41 -5.01
C GLN A 10 -4.01 3.69 -4.39
N VAL A 11 -3.15 4.70 -4.17
CA VAL A 11 -3.61 6.04 -3.73
C VAL A 11 -4.49 6.70 -4.79
N GLY A 12 -4.10 6.59 -6.07
CA GLY A 12 -4.91 7.10 -7.19
C GLY A 12 -6.30 6.46 -7.26
N PHE A 13 -6.38 5.13 -7.08
CA PHE A 13 -7.67 4.42 -7.07
C PHE A 13 -8.54 4.79 -5.85
N ALA A 14 -7.94 5.05 -4.68
CA ALA A 14 -8.68 5.58 -3.54
C ALA A 14 -9.26 6.97 -3.84
N GLY A 15 -8.46 7.85 -4.47
CA GLY A 15 -8.91 9.17 -4.92
C GLY A 15 -10.06 9.08 -5.91
N TYR A 16 -9.95 8.19 -6.91
CA TYR A 16 -11.03 7.94 -7.85
C TYR A 16 -12.34 7.55 -7.14
N GLY A 17 -12.27 6.58 -6.22
CA GLY A 17 -13.44 6.13 -5.45
C GLY A 17 -14.10 7.27 -4.66
N ALA A 18 -13.28 8.10 -4.01
CA ALA A 18 -13.78 9.24 -3.23
C ALA A 18 -14.50 10.28 -4.11
N PHE A 19 -13.91 10.66 -5.25
CA PHE A 19 -14.53 11.60 -6.19
C PHE A 19 -15.74 11.01 -6.90
N TYR A 20 -15.73 9.71 -7.21
CA TYR A 20 -16.90 9.02 -7.77
C TYR A 20 -18.07 9.05 -6.80
N ALA A 21 -17.85 8.70 -5.53
CA ALA A 21 -18.89 8.76 -4.49
C ALA A 21 -19.40 10.19 -4.28
N ALA A 22 -18.50 11.18 -4.24
CA ALA A 22 -18.90 12.59 -4.11
C ALA A 22 -19.76 13.03 -5.31
N HIS A 23 -19.38 12.70 -6.54
CA HIS A 23 -20.16 13.03 -7.73
C HIS A 23 -21.56 12.41 -7.72
N LYS A 24 -21.71 11.18 -7.21
CA LYS A 24 -23.01 10.52 -7.07
C LYS A 24 -23.92 11.19 -6.04
N LEU A 25 -23.34 11.84 -5.02
CA LEU A 25 -24.09 12.58 -4.00
C LEU A 25 -24.57 13.96 -4.48
N ASP A 26 -24.06 14.48 -5.60
CA ASP A 26 -24.51 15.76 -6.16
C ASP A 26 -25.95 15.67 -6.76
N ASP A 27 -26.45 14.46 -7.03
CA ASP A 27 -27.82 14.26 -7.50
C ASP A 27 -28.81 14.29 -6.33
N GLU A 28 -29.86 15.09 -6.43
CA GLU A 28 -30.86 15.27 -5.37
C GLU A 28 -31.53 13.93 -5.01
N GLY A 29 -31.44 13.55 -3.73
CA GLY A 29 -32.01 12.30 -3.22
C GLY A 29 -31.13 11.05 -3.42
N SER A 30 -29.92 11.21 -3.97
CA SER A 30 -28.98 10.09 -4.10
C SER A 30 -28.38 9.67 -2.75
N THR A 31 -28.04 8.40 -2.65
CA THR A 31 -27.37 7.79 -1.49
C THR A 31 -26.16 7.01 -1.94
N ILE A 32 -25.18 6.82 -1.04
CA ILE A 32 -24.08 5.87 -1.28
C ILE A 32 -24.59 4.51 -0.82
N ASP A 33 -24.98 3.68 -1.77
CA ASP A 33 -25.31 2.28 -1.58
C ASP A 33 -24.12 1.36 -1.95
N ASP A 34 -24.35 0.05 -1.86
CA ASP A 34 -23.30 -0.94 -2.16
C ASP A 34 -22.84 -0.88 -3.62
N ASP A 35 -23.74 -0.56 -4.57
CA ASP A 35 -23.41 -0.45 -5.99
C ASP A 35 -22.52 0.78 -6.24
N VAL A 36 -22.88 1.94 -5.71
CA VAL A 36 -22.06 3.16 -5.79
C VAL A 36 -20.69 2.95 -5.13
N PHE A 37 -20.65 2.25 -3.99
CA PHE A 37 -19.39 1.91 -3.33
C PHE A 37 -18.52 0.99 -4.20
N LEU A 38 -19.10 -0.09 -4.75
CA LEU A 38 -18.36 -1.05 -5.57
C LEU A 38 -17.87 -0.42 -6.89
N ASP A 39 -18.66 0.40 -7.53
CA ASP A 39 -18.27 1.12 -8.75
C ASP A 39 -17.12 2.10 -8.49
N GLY A 40 -17.14 2.80 -7.37
CA GLY A 40 -16.09 3.76 -7.00
C GLY A 40 -14.84 3.09 -6.43
N PHE A 41 -14.99 2.22 -5.43
CA PHE A 41 -13.86 1.67 -4.67
C PHE A 41 -13.49 0.22 -5.03
N GLY A 42 -14.25 -0.48 -5.88
CA GLY A 42 -13.99 -1.88 -6.21
C GLY A 42 -12.58 -2.12 -6.75
N ILE A 43 -12.10 -1.25 -7.64
CA ILE A 43 -10.73 -1.34 -8.18
C ILE A 43 -9.69 -1.09 -7.09
N HIS A 44 -9.93 -0.15 -6.17
CA HIS A 44 -9.05 0.10 -5.02
C HIS A 44 -8.96 -1.13 -4.12
N VAL A 45 -10.08 -1.74 -3.78
CA VAL A 45 -10.14 -2.94 -2.93
C VAL A 45 -9.43 -4.11 -3.60
N GLY A 46 -9.78 -4.44 -4.85
CA GLY A 46 -9.22 -5.57 -5.59
C GLY A 46 -7.71 -5.42 -5.82
N PHE A 47 -7.28 -4.23 -6.26
CA PHE A 47 -5.87 -3.94 -6.46
C PHE A 47 -5.09 -3.92 -5.15
N GLY A 48 -5.72 -3.51 -4.02
CA GLY A 48 -5.13 -3.56 -2.69
C GLY A 48 -4.69 -4.97 -2.28
N TYR A 49 -5.52 -5.98 -2.52
CA TYR A 49 -5.15 -7.38 -2.27
C TYR A 49 -3.98 -7.83 -3.15
N LEU A 50 -3.94 -7.40 -4.42
CA LEU A 50 -2.80 -7.66 -5.30
C LEU A 50 -1.51 -7.04 -4.75
N VAL A 51 -1.57 -5.82 -4.23
CA VAL A 51 -0.40 -5.14 -3.64
C VAL A 51 0.11 -5.88 -2.41
N VAL A 52 -0.78 -6.41 -1.55
CA VAL A 52 -0.41 -7.27 -0.42
C VAL A 52 0.30 -8.53 -0.91
N LEU A 53 -0.27 -9.21 -1.90
CA LEU A 53 0.34 -10.41 -2.50
C LEU A 53 1.74 -10.13 -3.06
N LEU A 54 1.90 -9.03 -3.80
CA LEU A 54 3.20 -8.59 -4.31
C LEU A 54 4.21 -8.34 -3.18
N GLY A 55 3.80 -7.72 -2.08
CA GLY A 55 4.64 -7.53 -0.90
C GLY A 55 5.16 -8.86 -0.35
N LEU A 56 4.30 -9.85 -0.18
CA LEU A 56 4.66 -11.19 0.30
C LEU A 56 5.59 -11.92 -0.68
N VAL A 57 5.32 -11.82 -1.98
CA VAL A 57 6.20 -12.39 -3.03
C VAL A 57 7.58 -11.77 -2.97
N PHE A 58 7.71 -10.45 -2.77
CA PHE A 58 9.03 -9.82 -2.65
C PHE A 58 9.78 -10.25 -1.39
N VAL A 59 9.10 -10.51 -0.27
CA VAL A 59 9.73 -11.11 0.92
C VAL A 59 10.24 -12.52 0.60
N ALA A 60 9.43 -13.36 -0.03
CA ALA A 60 9.81 -14.72 -0.42
C ALA A 60 11.04 -14.72 -1.36
N ILE A 61 11.03 -13.86 -2.38
CA ILE A 61 12.18 -13.67 -3.29
C ILE A 61 13.41 -13.22 -2.49
N GLY A 62 13.26 -12.30 -1.54
CA GLY A 62 14.35 -11.81 -0.70
C GLY A 62 14.97 -12.91 0.16
N VAL A 63 14.15 -13.82 0.70
CA VAL A 63 14.61 -15.01 1.45
C VAL A 63 15.40 -15.94 0.52
N ILE A 64 14.84 -16.30 -0.63
CA ILE A 64 15.48 -17.20 -1.61
C ILE A 64 16.79 -16.60 -2.13
N ALA A 65 16.83 -15.30 -2.40
CA ALA A 65 18.01 -14.60 -2.88
C ALA A 65 19.05 -14.34 -1.78
N GLY A 66 18.77 -14.66 -0.51
CA GLY A 66 19.71 -14.47 0.60
C GLY A 66 20.08 -13.01 0.85
N ILE A 67 19.16 -12.06 0.60
CA ILE A 67 19.45 -10.65 0.91
C ILE A 67 19.70 -10.48 2.40
N GLY A 68 20.66 -9.61 2.78
CA GLY A 68 21.06 -9.42 4.18
C GLY A 68 19.86 -9.14 5.11
N ARG A 69 19.94 -9.59 6.38
CA ARG A 69 18.86 -9.55 7.38
C ARG A 69 18.20 -8.17 7.53
N TRP A 70 18.97 -7.10 7.46
CA TRP A 70 18.45 -5.73 7.52
C TRP A 70 17.49 -5.42 6.37
N ARG A 71 17.88 -5.77 5.13
CA ARG A 71 17.03 -5.53 3.95
C ARG A 71 15.78 -6.40 4.01
N LEU A 72 15.95 -7.68 4.37
CA LEU A 72 14.83 -8.59 4.52
C LEU A 72 13.84 -8.09 5.58
N GLY A 73 14.32 -7.58 6.72
CA GLY A 73 13.49 -6.98 7.76
C GLY A 73 12.67 -5.80 7.26
N ARG A 74 13.23 -4.94 6.40
CA ARG A 74 12.48 -3.80 5.81
C ARG A 74 11.39 -4.26 4.84
N HIS A 75 11.65 -5.30 4.04
CA HIS A 75 10.62 -5.90 3.17
C HIS A 75 9.53 -6.58 4.01
N GLY A 76 9.90 -7.27 5.09
CA GLY A 76 8.97 -7.86 6.04
C GLY A 76 8.09 -6.81 6.73
N LEU A 77 8.70 -5.70 7.20
CA LEU A 77 7.95 -4.57 7.77
C LEU A 77 6.97 -3.97 6.76
N LEU A 78 7.42 -3.75 5.51
CA LEU A 78 6.55 -3.23 4.46
C LEU A 78 5.36 -4.14 4.22
N SER A 79 5.58 -5.47 4.15
CA SER A 79 4.50 -6.46 3.97
C SER A 79 3.57 -6.52 5.18
N GLY A 80 4.10 -6.40 6.41
CA GLY A 80 3.30 -6.29 7.63
C GLY A 80 2.39 -5.05 7.63
N LEU A 81 2.92 -3.90 7.20
CA LEU A 81 2.13 -2.67 7.05
C LEU A 81 1.09 -2.77 5.93
N LEU A 82 1.36 -3.52 4.83
CA LEU A 82 0.38 -3.79 3.78
C LEU A 82 -0.78 -4.66 4.31
N ILE A 83 -0.50 -5.67 5.12
CA ILE A 83 -1.54 -6.47 5.79
C ILE A 83 -2.33 -5.59 6.76
N LEU A 84 -1.63 -4.79 7.58
CA LEU A 84 -2.27 -3.86 8.51
C LEU A 84 -3.18 -2.87 7.76
N GLN A 85 -2.81 -2.43 6.56
CA GLN A 85 -3.61 -1.53 5.73
C GLN A 85 -5.00 -2.11 5.44
N VAL A 86 -5.07 -3.40 5.10
CA VAL A 86 -6.34 -4.09 4.85
C VAL A 86 -7.14 -4.21 6.16
N ILE A 87 -6.49 -4.59 7.26
CA ILE A 87 -7.15 -4.72 8.57
C ILE A 87 -7.75 -3.38 9.00
N LEU A 88 -7.01 -2.27 8.84
CA LEU A 88 -7.48 -0.92 9.20
C LEU A 88 -8.68 -0.47 8.34
N ALA A 89 -8.74 -0.87 7.07
CA ALA A 89 -9.92 -0.63 6.24
C ALA A 89 -11.16 -1.35 6.81
N TRP A 90 -11.03 -2.64 7.13
CA TRP A 90 -12.12 -3.43 7.72
C TRP A 90 -12.60 -2.86 9.06
N ILE A 91 -11.67 -2.50 9.94
CA ILE A 91 -12.00 -1.86 11.22
C ILE A 91 -12.70 -0.52 10.99
N GLY A 92 -12.23 0.27 10.01
CA GLY A 92 -12.79 1.57 9.67
C GLY A 92 -14.24 1.53 9.23
N PHE A 93 -14.68 0.45 8.54
CA PHE A 93 -16.09 0.25 8.19
C PHE A 93 -16.96 0.03 9.44
N GLY A 94 -16.47 -0.70 10.45
CA GLY A 94 -17.19 -0.92 11.71
C GLY A 94 -17.09 0.26 12.69
N VAL A 95 -15.93 0.94 12.73
CA VAL A 95 -15.63 2.05 13.64
C VAL A 95 -14.97 3.19 12.85
N PRO A 96 -15.76 4.14 12.28
CA PRO A 96 -15.26 5.17 11.38
C PRO A 96 -14.11 6.02 11.95
N ALA A 97 -14.11 6.28 13.26
CA ALA A 97 -13.03 7.01 13.93
C ALA A 97 -11.66 6.30 13.81
N LEU A 98 -11.64 4.96 13.80
CA LEU A 98 -10.43 4.16 13.58
C LEU A 98 -10.04 4.09 12.09
N GLY A 99 -10.99 4.36 11.20
CA GLY A 99 -10.73 4.46 9.76
C GLY A 99 -9.67 5.53 9.41
N PHE A 100 -9.51 6.55 10.28
CA PHE A 100 -8.44 7.55 10.17
C PHE A 100 -7.03 6.91 10.13
N LEU A 101 -6.83 5.79 10.79
CA LEU A 101 -5.53 5.11 10.82
C LEU A 101 -5.15 4.49 9.46
N HIS A 102 -6.13 4.20 8.61
CA HIS A 102 -5.88 3.66 7.27
C HIS A 102 -5.05 4.62 6.39
N PRO A 103 -5.42 5.89 6.15
CA PRO A 103 -4.60 6.82 5.40
C PRO A 103 -3.28 7.17 6.11
N VAL A 104 -3.23 7.18 7.45
CA VAL A 104 -1.96 7.38 8.18
C VAL A 104 -0.99 6.22 7.90
N ASN A 105 -1.45 4.98 7.96
CA ASN A 105 -0.62 3.82 7.61
C ASN A 105 -0.20 3.83 6.12
N ALA A 106 -1.05 4.35 5.21
CA ALA A 106 -0.68 4.51 3.80
C ALA A 106 0.52 5.46 3.62
N LEU A 107 0.62 6.54 4.40
CA LEU A 107 1.78 7.43 4.38
C LEU A 107 3.05 6.72 4.86
N LEU A 108 2.97 5.88 5.90
CA LEU A 108 4.10 5.06 6.35
C LEU A 108 4.54 4.06 5.29
N LEU A 109 3.60 3.40 4.63
CA LEU A 109 3.86 2.51 3.50
C LEU A 109 4.59 3.24 2.38
N PHE A 110 4.10 4.41 1.98
CA PHE A 110 4.70 5.22 0.93
C PHE A 110 6.14 5.63 1.28
N ALA A 111 6.37 6.12 2.52
CA ALA A 111 7.69 6.53 2.98
C ALA A 111 8.67 5.34 3.02
N LEU A 112 8.25 4.19 3.57
CA LEU A 112 9.10 3.00 3.66
C LEU A 112 9.41 2.42 2.27
N ALA A 113 8.41 2.28 1.41
CA ALA A 113 8.60 1.78 0.05
C ALA A 113 9.51 2.71 -0.77
N GLY A 114 9.33 4.03 -0.66
CA GLY A 114 10.19 5.03 -1.29
C GLY A 114 11.63 4.95 -0.81
N SER A 115 11.84 4.76 0.49
CA SER A 115 13.19 4.61 1.06
C SER A 115 13.89 3.34 0.58
N ILE A 116 13.16 2.22 0.42
CA ILE A 116 13.69 0.97 -0.15
C ILE A 116 14.11 1.18 -1.62
N VAL A 117 13.30 1.88 -2.40
CA VAL A 117 13.62 2.21 -3.80
C VAL A 117 14.85 3.10 -3.89
N TRP A 118 14.94 4.12 -3.03
CA TRP A 118 16.08 5.04 -2.96
C TRP A 118 17.38 4.32 -2.67
N ASP A 119 17.39 3.43 -1.68
CA ASP A 119 18.57 2.61 -1.33
C ASP A 119 18.98 1.69 -2.48
N GLY A 120 18.03 1.05 -3.15
CA GLY A 120 18.28 0.21 -4.32
C GLY A 120 18.90 1.00 -5.48
N TRP A 121 18.50 2.26 -5.66
CA TRP A 121 19.07 3.14 -6.65
C TRP A 121 20.50 3.58 -6.29
N ARG A 122 20.76 3.92 -5.01
CA ARG A 122 22.10 4.27 -4.51
C ARG A 122 23.09 3.12 -4.63
N ILE A 123 22.65 1.87 -4.37
CA ILE A 123 23.47 0.68 -4.54
C ILE A 123 23.88 0.51 -6.01
N ARG A 124 22.94 0.65 -6.94
CA ARG A 124 23.24 0.55 -8.39
C ARG A 124 24.21 1.62 -8.87
N ARG A 125 24.26 2.79 -8.21
CA ARG A 125 25.21 3.86 -8.51
C ARG A 125 26.56 3.70 -7.77
N GLY A 126 26.76 2.64 -6.99
CA GLY A 126 27.97 2.43 -6.21
C GLY A 126 28.16 3.39 -5.03
N THR A 127 27.12 4.17 -4.67
CA THR A 127 27.20 5.12 -3.54
C THR A 127 26.88 4.48 -2.18
N LEU A 128 26.39 3.23 -2.17
CA LEU A 128 26.20 2.41 -0.97
C LEU A 128 26.85 1.04 -1.17
N SER A 129 27.58 0.55 -0.14
CA SER A 129 28.09 -0.81 -0.11
C SER A 129 26.96 -1.83 0.07
N THR A 130 27.12 -2.99 -0.60
CA THR A 130 26.26 -4.15 -0.37
C THR A 130 26.75 -5.00 0.81
N ALA A 131 27.91 -4.64 1.42
CA ALA A 131 28.47 -5.39 2.54
C ALA A 131 27.48 -5.43 3.72
N PRO A 132 27.33 -6.58 4.39
CA PRO A 132 26.55 -6.65 5.63
C PRO A 132 27.19 -5.73 6.67
N ALA A 133 26.37 -4.96 7.37
CA ALA A 133 26.81 -4.34 8.62
C ALA A 133 27.18 -5.49 9.58
N VAL A 134 28.43 -5.50 10.03
CA VAL A 134 28.98 -6.47 10.98
C VAL A 134 28.26 -6.33 12.31
#